data_78c152eae194f5f669b7d0b42dbf9a47
#
_entry.id   78c152eae194f5f669b7d0b42dbf9a47
#
_cell.length_a   1.000
_cell.length_b   1.000
_cell.length_c   1.000
_cell.angle_alpha   90.00
_cell.angle_beta   90.00
_cell.angle_gamma   90.00
#
_symmetry.space_group_name_H-M   'P 1'
#
loop_
_entity.id
_entity.type
_entity.pdbx_description
1 polymer ?
#
loop_
_entity_poly.entity_id
_entity_poly.type
_entity_poly.pdbx_seq_one_letter_code
_entity_poly.pdbx_strand_id
1 'polypeptide(L)'
;INLLFGLCICLPFILIAVIIIYSRYRYKVLSRRNLKNKHIIITGGSSGIGKSLGHEAAKRGANVTLIARNEQRLVAAKTEVNASCVCSTQRIHTLSLDITNDFEEIEKAFIDLEQEMGPPYMIMNCAGNAVCGKLEDTSTEDIKKMFQLNCLGSIYATKAVVEKMKSQGFGHIVFVASEAAFVGIFGLSVYSASKFALRGFAEALNMEVRNHGVQVTVAYPPDTDTPGFAEEEKSKPQETRLISQTSGLWKPDEVAKRILNDSLAGYFTSTNGMDGFLLSTLCAGMSPSTNVAYLLLQVFLMGPFRIVSAMYQLYFQWLIKKCLIAKNKLKKSE
;
A
#
# COMPACT_ATOMS: atom_id res chain seq x y z
N ILE A 1 52.32 -9.00 1.79
CA ILE A 1 51.56 -8.43 0.66
C ILE A 1 50.29 -9.27 0.41
N ASN A 2 50.37 -10.61 0.33
CA ASN A 2 49.21 -11.46 0.05
C ASN A 2 48.13 -11.44 1.15
N LEU A 3 48.49 -11.29 2.42
CA LEU A 3 47.51 -11.23 3.54
C LEU A 3 46.73 -9.92 3.54
N LEU A 4 47.40 -8.79 3.30
CA LEU A 4 46.75 -7.45 3.19
C LEU A 4 45.83 -7.39 1.97
N PHE A 5 46.25 -7.95 0.83
CA PHE A 5 45.42 -8.01 -0.38
C PHE A 5 44.18 -8.90 -0.18
N GLY A 6 44.32 -10.04 0.48
CA GLY A 6 43.20 -10.90 0.87
C GLY A 6 42.23 -10.19 1.82
N LEU A 7 42.72 -9.48 2.82
CA LEU A 7 41.92 -8.66 3.74
C LEU A 7 41.16 -7.54 3.01
N CYS A 8 41.81 -6.83 2.09
CA CYS A 8 41.15 -5.79 1.31
C CYS A 8 40.01 -6.28 0.42
N ILE A 9 40.12 -7.51 -0.10
CA ILE A 9 39.04 -8.13 -0.89
C ILE A 9 37.91 -8.66 0.00
N CYS A 10 38.24 -9.30 1.13
CA CYS A 10 37.24 -9.91 2.00
C CYS A 10 36.47 -8.89 2.82
N LEU A 11 37.10 -7.76 3.22
CA LEU A 11 36.49 -6.78 4.10
C LEU A 11 35.18 -6.18 3.56
N PRO A 12 35.03 -5.80 2.28
CA PRO A 12 33.75 -5.35 1.72
C PRO A 12 32.66 -6.40 1.79
N PHE A 13 32.98 -7.68 1.50
CA PHE A 13 32.00 -8.77 1.57
C PHE A 13 31.54 -9.04 3.00
N ILE A 14 32.46 -9.00 3.96
CA ILE A 14 32.14 -9.14 5.38
C ILE A 14 31.26 -7.97 5.83
N LEU A 15 31.58 -6.74 5.44
CA LEU A 15 30.76 -5.56 5.75
C LEU A 15 29.35 -5.66 5.18
N ILE A 16 29.21 -6.07 3.92
CA ILE A 16 27.90 -6.30 3.28
C ILE A 16 27.12 -7.39 4.03
N ALA A 17 27.76 -8.50 4.38
CA ALA A 17 27.13 -9.59 5.15
C ALA A 17 26.64 -9.09 6.52
N VAL A 18 27.45 -8.32 7.25
CA VAL A 18 27.08 -7.72 8.53
C VAL A 18 25.89 -6.77 8.37
N ILE A 19 25.88 -5.93 7.34
CA ILE A 19 24.77 -5.01 7.05
C ILE A 19 23.48 -5.80 6.77
N ILE A 20 23.55 -6.89 5.99
CA ILE A 20 22.39 -7.72 5.68
C ILE A 20 21.86 -8.42 6.95
N ILE A 21 22.76 -9.01 7.76
CA ILE A 21 22.38 -9.70 9.01
C ILE A 21 21.74 -8.71 9.98
N TYR A 22 22.34 -7.53 10.18
CA TYR A 22 21.82 -6.48 11.05
C TYR A 22 20.45 -5.97 10.56
N SER A 23 20.31 -5.75 9.25
CA SER A 23 19.06 -5.32 8.64
C SER A 23 17.93 -6.34 8.85
N ARG A 24 18.22 -7.64 8.66
CA ARG A 24 17.26 -8.72 8.91
C ARG A 24 16.89 -8.87 10.38
N TYR A 25 17.87 -8.77 11.28
CA TYR A 25 17.63 -8.77 12.71
C TYR A 25 16.74 -7.61 13.15
N ARG A 26 17.10 -6.40 12.74
CA ARG A 26 16.32 -5.19 13.01
C ARG A 26 14.88 -5.31 12.49
N TYR A 27 14.69 -5.78 11.27
CA TYR A 27 13.37 -6.05 10.71
C TYR A 27 12.57 -7.03 11.57
N LYS A 28 13.18 -8.17 11.94
CA LYS A 28 12.54 -9.21 12.76
C LYS A 28 12.07 -8.66 14.11
N VAL A 29 12.87 -7.80 14.74
CA VAL A 29 12.54 -7.19 16.03
C VAL A 29 11.43 -6.16 15.88
N LEU A 30 11.58 -5.21 14.95
CA LEU A 30 10.66 -4.09 14.81
C LEU A 30 9.30 -4.51 14.25
N SER A 31 9.27 -5.40 13.26
CA SER A 31 8.04 -5.90 12.64
C SER A 31 7.15 -6.69 13.60
N ARG A 32 7.69 -7.17 14.72
CA ARG A 32 6.96 -7.96 15.74
C ARG A 32 6.60 -7.14 16.98
N ARG A 33 6.66 -5.82 16.91
CA ARG A 33 6.28 -4.96 18.05
C ARG A 33 4.87 -5.26 18.51
N ASN A 34 4.72 -5.33 19.83
CA ASN A 34 3.42 -5.37 20.48
C ASN A 34 2.73 -4.01 20.34
N LEU A 35 1.45 -4.01 20.00
CA LEU A 35 0.64 -2.83 19.80
C LEU A 35 -0.36 -2.61 20.92
N LYS A 36 -0.14 -3.24 22.09
CA LYS A 36 -1.01 -3.13 23.26
C LYS A 36 -1.28 -1.66 23.60
N ASN A 37 -2.56 -1.32 23.72
CA ASN A 37 -3.07 0.02 24.01
C ASN A 37 -2.73 1.09 22.93
N LYS A 38 -2.25 0.69 21.76
CA LYS A 38 -2.04 1.61 20.63
C LYS A 38 -3.31 1.71 19.80
N HIS A 39 -3.73 2.94 19.48
CA HIS A 39 -4.89 3.18 18.65
C HIS A 39 -4.48 3.18 17.16
N ILE A 40 -5.10 2.32 16.37
CA ILE A 40 -4.88 2.18 14.92
C ILE A 40 -6.16 2.50 14.19
N ILE A 41 -6.10 3.47 13.28
CA ILE A 41 -7.23 3.90 12.44
C ILE A 41 -7.05 3.30 11.04
N ILE A 42 -8.11 2.71 10.47
CA ILE A 42 -8.07 2.05 9.18
C ILE A 42 -9.24 2.52 8.33
N THR A 43 -8.98 3.30 7.28
CA THR A 43 -10.00 3.63 6.28
C THR A 43 -10.19 2.45 5.33
N GLY A 44 -11.42 2.25 4.81
CA GLY A 44 -11.74 1.05 4.04
C GLY A 44 -11.74 -0.24 4.88
N GLY A 45 -11.92 -0.11 6.21
CA GLY A 45 -11.82 -1.20 7.18
C GLY A 45 -12.94 -2.24 7.14
N SER A 46 -13.99 -2.05 6.32
CA SER A 46 -15.13 -2.96 6.29
C SER A 46 -14.93 -4.22 5.43
N SER A 47 -13.87 -4.31 4.63
CA SER A 47 -13.62 -5.46 3.74
C SER A 47 -12.16 -5.54 3.27
N GLY A 48 -11.82 -6.64 2.60
CA GLY A 48 -10.56 -6.83 1.88
C GLY A 48 -9.31 -6.55 2.74
N ILE A 49 -8.33 -5.87 2.16
CA ILE A 49 -7.04 -5.55 2.81
C ILE A 49 -7.26 -4.76 4.10
N GLY A 50 -8.19 -3.78 4.11
CA GLY A 50 -8.45 -2.97 5.30
C GLY A 50 -8.99 -3.78 6.47
N LYS A 51 -9.94 -4.70 6.26
CA LYS A 51 -10.42 -5.62 7.29
C LYS A 51 -9.31 -6.56 7.78
N SER A 52 -8.51 -7.10 6.87
CA SER A 52 -7.37 -7.95 7.22
C SER A 52 -6.29 -7.20 8.00
N LEU A 53 -6.06 -5.91 7.73
CA LEU A 53 -5.21 -5.05 8.57
C LEU A 53 -5.78 -4.90 9.98
N GLY A 54 -7.11 -4.77 10.12
CA GLY A 54 -7.80 -4.78 11.41
C GLY A 54 -7.53 -6.06 12.20
N HIS A 55 -7.65 -7.23 11.56
CA HIS A 55 -7.32 -8.53 12.17
C HIS A 55 -5.85 -8.59 12.64
N GLU A 56 -4.92 -8.20 11.78
CA GLU A 56 -3.48 -8.25 12.11
C GLU A 56 -3.10 -7.27 13.23
N ALA A 57 -3.74 -6.10 13.30
CA ALA A 57 -3.55 -5.14 14.38
C ALA A 57 -4.14 -5.67 15.71
N ALA A 58 -5.36 -6.22 15.68
CA ALA A 58 -6.03 -6.80 16.85
C ALA A 58 -5.23 -7.98 17.44
N LYS A 59 -4.70 -8.89 16.61
CA LYS A 59 -3.82 -9.99 17.03
C LYS A 59 -2.54 -9.51 17.76
N ARG A 60 -2.17 -8.24 17.62
CA ARG A 60 -1.01 -7.62 18.30
C ARG A 60 -1.37 -6.75 19.48
N GLY A 61 -2.63 -6.77 19.91
CA GLY A 61 -3.09 -6.07 21.08
C GLY A 61 -3.56 -4.63 20.85
N ALA A 62 -3.67 -4.17 19.59
CA ALA A 62 -4.10 -2.81 19.27
C ALA A 62 -5.58 -2.58 19.57
N ASN A 63 -5.92 -1.34 19.91
CA ASN A 63 -7.27 -0.80 19.75
C ASN A 63 -7.43 -0.39 18.28
N VAL A 64 -8.53 -0.77 17.62
CA VAL A 64 -8.72 -0.57 16.20
C VAL A 64 -9.99 0.19 15.93
N THR A 65 -9.91 1.24 15.10
CA THR A 65 -11.08 1.88 14.50
C THR A 65 -11.14 1.55 13.00
N LEU A 66 -12.27 0.96 12.61
CA LEU A 66 -12.57 0.66 11.21
C LEU A 66 -13.48 1.77 10.65
N ILE A 67 -13.02 2.45 9.60
CA ILE A 67 -13.78 3.53 8.94
C ILE A 67 -14.23 3.07 7.57
N ALA A 68 -15.53 3.20 7.26
CA ALA A 68 -16.12 2.99 5.95
C ALA A 68 -17.53 3.62 5.89
N ARG A 69 -18.13 3.68 4.70
CA ARG A 69 -19.46 4.28 4.50
C ARG A 69 -20.61 3.37 4.92
N ASN A 70 -20.47 2.07 4.71
CA ASN A 70 -21.55 1.11 4.95
C ASN A 70 -21.51 0.58 6.38
N GLU A 71 -22.44 1.03 7.18
CA GLU A 71 -22.55 0.69 8.60
C GLU A 71 -22.78 -0.81 8.84
N GLN A 72 -23.63 -1.46 8.06
CA GLN A 72 -23.90 -2.89 8.20
C GLN A 72 -22.64 -3.73 7.98
N ARG A 73 -21.85 -3.39 6.96
CA ARG A 73 -20.56 -4.04 6.70
C ARG A 73 -19.54 -3.75 7.80
N LEU A 74 -19.57 -2.55 8.38
CA LEU A 74 -18.71 -2.21 9.52
C LEU A 74 -19.04 -3.04 10.76
N VAL A 75 -20.32 -3.21 11.07
CA VAL A 75 -20.76 -4.04 12.22
C VAL A 75 -20.31 -5.50 12.04
N ALA A 76 -20.46 -6.06 10.84
CA ALA A 76 -19.96 -7.40 10.54
C ALA A 76 -18.45 -7.49 10.68
N ALA A 77 -17.70 -6.53 10.08
CA ALA A 77 -16.25 -6.48 10.18
C ALA A 77 -15.76 -6.31 11.63
N LYS A 78 -16.44 -5.48 12.44
CA LYS A 78 -16.17 -5.32 13.88
C LYS A 78 -16.25 -6.65 14.60
N THR A 79 -17.31 -7.43 14.37
CA THR A 79 -17.51 -8.74 14.98
C THR A 79 -16.38 -9.70 14.64
N GLU A 80 -16.01 -9.77 13.35
CA GLU A 80 -14.94 -10.62 12.87
C GLU A 80 -13.56 -10.19 13.46
N VAL A 81 -13.23 -8.88 13.41
CA VAL A 81 -11.96 -8.35 13.93
C VAL A 81 -11.89 -8.52 15.46
N ASN A 82 -13.01 -8.35 16.17
CA ASN A 82 -13.06 -8.55 17.62
C ASN A 82 -12.71 -9.99 18.03
N ALA A 83 -13.05 -10.97 17.21
CA ALA A 83 -12.64 -12.37 17.42
C ALA A 83 -11.11 -12.59 17.34
N SER A 84 -10.35 -11.63 16.81
CA SER A 84 -8.89 -11.64 16.77
C SER A 84 -8.22 -10.94 17.95
N CYS A 85 -8.98 -10.36 18.86
CA CYS A 85 -8.44 -9.71 20.05
C CYS A 85 -7.76 -10.74 20.97
N VAL A 86 -6.63 -10.33 21.55
CA VAL A 86 -5.82 -11.19 22.43
C VAL A 86 -6.01 -10.88 23.93
N CYS A 87 -6.74 -9.81 24.25
CA CYS A 87 -7.10 -9.47 25.62
C CYS A 87 -8.46 -8.75 25.67
N SER A 88 -9.15 -8.85 26.82
CA SER A 88 -10.49 -8.28 27.04
C SER A 88 -10.53 -6.75 27.09
N THR A 89 -9.39 -6.10 27.25
CA THR A 89 -9.29 -4.63 27.32
C THR A 89 -9.16 -3.96 25.96
N GLN A 90 -8.99 -4.74 24.89
CA GLN A 90 -8.95 -4.19 23.53
C GLN A 90 -10.31 -3.66 23.10
N ARG A 91 -10.30 -2.57 22.37
CA ARG A 91 -11.49 -1.95 21.81
C ARG A 91 -11.46 -1.98 20.31
N ILE A 92 -12.50 -2.54 19.69
CA ILE A 92 -12.75 -2.44 18.25
C ILE A 92 -13.91 -1.48 18.05
N HIS A 93 -13.60 -0.33 17.47
CA HIS A 93 -14.57 0.72 17.18
C HIS A 93 -14.87 0.78 15.67
N THR A 94 -16.05 1.29 15.32
CA THR A 94 -16.46 1.51 13.95
C THR A 94 -16.96 2.93 13.77
N LEU A 95 -16.53 3.58 12.70
CA LEU A 95 -16.97 4.92 12.34
C LEU A 95 -17.53 4.90 10.92
N SER A 96 -18.84 5.15 10.79
CA SER A 96 -19.47 5.32 9.46
C SER A 96 -19.18 6.73 8.97
N LEU A 97 -18.25 6.85 8.00
CA LEU A 97 -17.80 8.12 7.45
C LEU A 97 -17.40 7.95 5.98
N ASP A 98 -17.84 8.88 5.14
CA ASP A 98 -17.31 9.04 3.78
C ASP A 98 -16.08 9.97 3.82
N ILE A 99 -14.92 9.41 3.60
CA ILE A 99 -13.67 10.19 3.59
C ILE A 99 -13.52 11.10 2.34
N THR A 100 -14.53 11.13 1.47
CA THR A 100 -14.60 12.05 0.32
C THR A 100 -15.45 13.28 0.59
N ASN A 101 -16.06 13.38 1.79
CA ASN A 101 -16.80 14.56 2.25
C ASN A 101 -15.88 15.76 2.47
N ASP A 102 -16.47 16.89 2.78
CA ASP A 102 -15.74 18.11 3.12
C ASP A 102 -14.81 17.88 4.32
N PHE A 103 -13.65 18.53 4.28
CA PHE A 103 -12.59 18.30 5.27
C PHE A 103 -13.05 18.59 6.70
N GLU A 104 -13.87 19.61 6.90
CA GLU A 104 -14.39 20.01 8.21
C GLU A 104 -15.21 18.90 8.88
N GLU A 105 -15.99 18.14 8.11
CA GLU A 105 -16.76 16.99 8.62
C GLU A 105 -15.80 15.87 9.04
N ILE A 106 -14.79 15.58 8.20
CA ILE A 106 -13.78 14.58 8.48
C ILE A 106 -12.97 14.95 9.72
N GLU A 107 -12.49 16.19 9.81
CA GLU A 107 -11.71 16.69 10.94
C GLU A 107 -12.49 16.56 12.25
N LYS A 108 -13.75 17.00 12.26
CA LYS A 108 -14.63 16.86 13.45
C LYS A 108 -14.77 15.41 13.86
N ALA A 109 -15.05 14.51 12.92
CA ALA A 109 -15.21 13.09 13.22
C ALA A 109 -13.93 12.45 13.80
N PHE A 110 -12.75 12.90 13.36
CA PHE A 110 -11.46 12.43 13.89
C PHE A 110 -11.13 13.04 15.26
N ILE A 111 -11.55 14.27 15.55
CA ILE A 111 -11.45 14.87 16.89
C ILE A 111 -12.32 14.08 17.89
N ASP A 112 -13.58 13.80 17.54
CA ASP A 112 -14.48 13.02 18.37
C ASP A 112 -13.94 11.60 18.61
N LEU A 113 -13.39 10.98 17.57
CA LEU A 113 -12.74 9.68 17.63
C LEU A 113 -11.52 9.67 18.57
N GLU A 114 -10.69 10.72 18.54
CA GLU A 114 -9.54 10.84 19.46
C GLU A 114 -9.99 10.93 20.91
N GLN A 115 -11.08 11.66 21.21
CA GLN A 115 -11.63 11.75 22.56
C GLN A 115 -12.11 10.38 23.07
N GLU A 116 -12.73 9.59 22.20
CA GLU A 116 -13.25 8.28 22.55
C GLU A 116 -12.18 7.20 22.66
N MET A 117 -11.31 7.08 21.65
CA MET A 117 -10.37 5.98 21.48
C MET A 117 -8.93 6.29 21.91
N GLY A 118 -8.66 7.56 22.21
CA GLY A 118 -7.32 8.07 22.47
C GLY A 118 -6.54 8.42 21.22
N PRO A 119 -5.36 9.03 21.40
CA PRO A 119 -4.59 9.59 20.30
C PRO A 119 -4.13 8.52 19.28
N PRO A 120 -4.10 8.85 17.99
CA PRO A 120 -3.74 7.91 16.94
C PRO A 120 -2.25 7.56 17.00
N TYR A 121 -1.95 6.27 17.08
CA TYR A 121 -0.60 5.73 16.91
C TYR A 121 -0.29 5.44 15.43
N MET A 122 -1.27 4.97 14.69
CA MET A 122 -1.13 4.64 13.28
C MET A 122 -2.43 4.94 12.52
N ILE A 123 -2.29 5.52 11.33
CA ILE A 123 -3.38 5.58 10.35
C ILE A 123 -3.02 4.76 9.12
N MET A 124 -3.95 3.92 8.67
CA MET A 124 -3.81 3.11 7.47
C MET A 124 -4.87 3.53 6.45
N ASN A 125 -4.46 4.29 5.45
CA ASN A 125 -5.28 4.76 4.35
C ASN A 125 -5.45 3.63 3.33
N CYS A 126 -6.49 2.80 3.52
CA CYS A 126 -6.76 1.63 2.70
C CYS A 126 -8.02 1.79 1.82
N ALA A 127 -8.84 2.82 2.06
CA ALA A 127 -10.00 3.09 1.23
C ALA A 127 -9.57 3.44 -0.20
N GLY A 128 -10.20 2.79 -1.17
CA GLY A 128 -9.91 3.00 -2.58
C GLY A 128 -10.75 2.09 -3.46
N ASN A 129 -10.84 2.43 -4.73
CA ASN A 129 -11.45 1.60 -5.75
C ASN A 129 -10.69 1.74 -7.08
N ALA A 130 -10.93 0.81 -7.99
CA ALA A 130 -10.52 0.90 -9.38
C ALA A 130 -11.74 0.80 -10.29
N VAL A 131 -11.76 1.63 -11.33
CA VAL A 131 -12.66 1.49 -12.48
C VAL A 131 -11.77 1.17 -13.67
N CYS A 132 -11.98 -0.01 -14.26
CA CYS A 132 -11.25 -0.46 -15.43
C CYS A 132 -11.97 -0.09 -16.71
N GLY A 133 -11.24 0.41 -17.68
CA GLY A 133 -11.73 0.79 -19.00
C GLY A 133 -10.67 1.55 -19.77
N LYS A 134 -10.86 1.68 -21.08
CA LYS A 134 -10.04 2.63 -21.85
C LYS A 134 -10.43 4.05 -21.47
N LEU A 135 -9.52 5.00 -21.72
CA LEU A 135 -9.77 6.39 -21.35
C LEU A 135 -11.03 6.95 -22.01
N GLU A 136 -11.25 6.66 -23.28
CA GLU A 136 -12.43 7.07 -24.04
C GLU A 136 -13.75 6.49 -23.53
N ASP A 137 -13.70 5.33 -22.84
CA ASP A 137 -14.86 4.63 -22.28
C ASP A 137 -15.10 4.98 -20.80
N THR A 138 -14.16 5.69 -20.16
CA THR A 138 -14.25 6.07 -18.73
C THR A 138 -14.99 7.39 -18.56
N SER A 139 -16.08 7.40 -17.78
CA SER A 139 -16.85 8.60 -17.54
C SER A 139 -16.08 9.68 -16.75
N THR A 140 -16.36 10.95 -17.00
CA THR A 140 -15.75 12.05 -16.22
C THR A 140 -16.09 11.97 -14.73
N GLU A 141 -17.24 11.41 -14.41
CA GLU A 141 -17.68 11.16 -13.03
C GLU A 141 -16.82 10.10 -12.34
N ASP A 142 -16.54 9.00 -13.04
CA ASP A 142 -15.66 7.95 -12.50
C ASP A 142 -14.22 8.45 -12.33
N ILE A 143 -13.74 9.29 -13.25
CA ILE A 143 -12.44 9.95 -13.12
C ILE A 143 -12.39 10.76 -11.82
N LYS A 144 -13.38 11.63 -11.58
CA LYS A 144 -13.45 12.44 -10.35
C LYS A 144 -13.52 11.57 -9.10
N LYS A 145 -14.42 10.57 -9.08
CA LYS A 145 -14.60 9.67 -7.94
C LYS A 145 -13.33 8.90 -7.60
N MET A 146 -12.58 8.41 -8.60
CA MET A 146 -11.31 7.73 -8.34
C MET A 146 -10.29 8.66 -7.68
N PHE A 147 -10.13 9.90 -8.15
CA PHE A 147 -9.22 10.86 -7.50
C PHE A 147 -9.70 11.28 -6.11
N GLN A 148 -11.00 11.53 -5.95
CA GLN A 148 -11.58 11.88 -4.65
C GLN A 148 -11.32 10.78 -3.62
N LEU A 149 -11.61 9.52 -3.94
CA LEU A 149 -11.46 8.42 -2.99
C LEU A 149 -10.00 8.00 -2.81
N ASN A 150 -9.28 7.71 -3.91
CA ASN A 150 -7.95 7.10 -3.84
C ASN A 150 -6.87 8.08 -3.37
N CYS A 151 -7.05 9.39 -3.66
CA CYS A 151 -6.05 10.42 -3.37
C CYS A 151 -6.55 11.40 -2.30
N LEU A 152 -7.58 12.20 -2.58
CA LEU A 152 -8.01 13.26 -1.66
C LEU A 152 -8.51 12.71 -0.32
N GLY A 153 -9.30 11.64 -0.31
CA GLY A 153 -9.77 11.02 0.93
C GLY A 153 -8.63 10.54 1.84
N SER A 154 -7.57 9.97 1.23
CA SER A 154 -6.36 9.58 1.98
C SER A 154 -5.59 10.79 2.52
N ILE A 155 -5.54 11.90 1.74
CA ILE A 155 -4.92 13.16 2.16
C ILE A 155 -5.70 13.78 3.32
N TYR A 156 -7.03 13.86 3.24
CA TYR A 156 -7.88 14.45 4.27
C TYR A 156 -7.82 13.65 5.58
N ALA A 157 -7.95 12.33 5.53
CA ALA A 157 -7.82 11.49 6.71
C ALA A 157 -6.42 11.63 7.37
N THR A 158 -5.37 11.78 6.57
CA THR A 158 -4.01 12.01 7.08
C THR A 158 -3.88 13.40 7.68
N LYS A 159 -4.42 14.45 7.02
CA LYS A 159 -4.42 15.83 7.50
C LYS A 159 -5.07 15.94 8.88
N ALA A 160 -6.16 15.21 9.13
CA ALA A 160 -6.88 15.20 10.39
C ALA A 160 -6.06 14.65 11.59
N VAL A 161 -4.99 13.88 11.34
CA VAL A 161 -4.20 13.25 12.43
C VAL A 161 -2.73 13.66 12.47
N VAL A 162 -2.20 14.24 11.41
CA VAL A 162 -0.74 14.47 11.26
C VAL A 162 -0.18 15.45 12.29
N GLU A 163 -0.90 16.51 12.60
CA GLU A 163 -0.48 17.50 13.60
C GLU A 163 -0.38 16.87 14.99
N LYS A 164 -1.37 16.06 15.36
CA LYS A 164 -1.35 15.31 16.61
C LYS A 164 -0.18 14.35 16.68
N MET A 165 0.09 13.60 15.61
CA MET A 165 1.24 12.69 15.54
C MET A 165 2.57 13.45 15.68
N LYS A 166 2.70 14.61 15.03
CA LYS A 166 3.89 15.47 15.17
C LYS A 166 4.09 15.96 16.60
N SER A 167 3.04 16.43 17.25
CA SER A 167 3.10 16.93 18.63
C SER A 167 3.41 15.83 19.65
N GLN A 168 3.04 14.57 19.38
CA GLN A 168 3.38 13.41 20.21
C GLN A 168 4.84 12.95 20.02
N GLY A 169 5.50 13.36 18.94
CA GLY A 169 6.84 12.89 18.58
C GLY A 169 6.90 11.45 18.05
N PHE A 170 5.78 10.86 17.70
CA PHE A 170 5.70 9.52 17.10
C PHE A 170 4.42 9.34 16.29
N GLY A 171 4.45 8.46 15.31
CA GLY A 171 3.29 8.06 14.52
C GLY A 171 3.69 7.20 13.33
N HIS A 172 2.71 6.49 12.77
CA HIS A 172 2.86 5.76 11.52
C HIS A 172 1.73 6.13 10.57
N ILE A 173 2.06 6.58 9.37
CA ILE A 173 1.11 6.88 8.31
C ILE A 173 1.34 5.87 7.18
N VAL A 174 0.32 5.10 6.85
CA VAL A 174 0.38 4.07 5.82
C VAL A 174 -0.58 4.43 4.69
N PHE A 175 -0.08 4.42 3.47
CA PHE A 175 -0.89 4.56 2.26
C PHE A 175 -0.92 3.24 1.50
N VAL A 176 -2.11 2.72 1.25
CA VAL A 176 -2.30 1.55 0.40
C VAL A 176 -2.50 2.03 -1.04
N ALA A 177 -1.39 2.05 -1.78
CA ALA A 177 -1.37 2.37 -3.20
C ALA A 177 -1.72 1.14 -4.05
N SER A 178 -0.86 0.73 -4.97
CA SER A 178 -0.93 -0.45 -5.84
C SER A 178 0.38 -0.56 -6.62
N GLU A 179 0.72 -1.72 -7.16
CA GLU A 179 1.76 -1.86 -8.19
C GLU A 179 1.51 -0.95 -9.40
N ALA A 180 0.24 -0.59 -9.67
CA ALA A 180 -0.15 0.41 -10.66
C ALA A 180 0.35 1.84 -10.37
N ALA A 181 0.98 2.09 -9.20
CA ALA A 181 1.72 3.31 -8.89
C ALA A 181 3.22 3.23 -9.26
N PHE A 182 3.66 2.12 -9.84
CA PHE A 182 5.00 1.96 -10.42
C PHE A 182 4.95 1.91 -11.94
N VAL A 183 3.88 1.35 -12.51
CA VAL A 183 3.73 1.15 -13.95
C VAL A 183 2.29 1.41 -14.39
N GLY A 184 2.11 2.15 -15.49
CA GLY A 184 0.81 2.30 -16.14
C GLY A 184 0.42 1.01 -16.87
N ILE A 185 -0.82 0.55 -16.67
CA ILE A 185 -1.35 -0.68 -17.26
C ILE A 185 -2.51 -0.31 -18.18
N PHE A 186 -2.63 -0.99 -19.32
CA PHE A 186 -3.75 -0.82 -20.26
C PHE A 186 -5.09 -0.95 -19.51
N GLY A 187 -6.02 -0.05 -19.77
CA GLY A 187 -7.33 -0.04 -19.12
C GLY A 187 -7.36 0.43 -17.67
N LEU A 188 -6.22 0.91 -17.12
CA LEU A 188 -6.09 1.44 -15.77
C LEU A 188 -5.47 2.84 -15.75
N SER A 189 -5.57 3.62 -16.84
CA SER A 189 -4.89 4.91 -16.97
C SER A 189 -5.23 5.89 -15.83
N VAL A 190 -6.51 6.07 -15.52
CA VAL A 190 -6.98 6.99 -14.47
C VAL A 190 -6.68 6.43 -13.07
N TYR A 191 -6.87 5.13 -12.87
CA TYR A 191 -6.52 4.46 -11.62
C TYR A 191 -5.03 4.60 -11.31
N SER A 192 -4.16 4.27 -12.28
CA SER A 192 -2.71 4.44 -12.13
C SER A 192 -2.36 5.88 -11.79
N ALA A 193 -2.93 6.87 -12.50
CA ALA A 193 -2.69 8.28 -12.22
C ALA A 193 -3.04 8.64 -10.77
N SER A 194 -4.19 8.16 -10.23
CA SER A 194 -4.59 8.40 -8.84
C SER A 194 -3.63 7.78 -7.82
N LYS A 195 -3.08 6.60 -8.13
CA LYS A 195 -2.12 5.89 -7.25
C LYS A 195 -0.70 6.46 -7.35
N PHE A 196 -0.28 6.97 -8.51
CA PHE A 196 0.95 7.75 -8.65
C PHE A 196 0.87 9.08 -7.88
N ALA A 197 -0.28 9.78 -7.92
CA ALA A 197 -0.49 10.99 -7.14
C ALA A 197 -0.33 10.73 -5.63
N LEU A 198 -0.88 9.62 -5.13
CA LEU A 198 -0.75 9.22 -3.73
C LEU A 198 0.71 8.93 -3.35
N ARG A 199 1.48 8.30 -4.24
CA ARG A 199 2.92 8.07 -4.04
C ARG A 199 3.69 9.38 -3.91
N GLY A 200 3.48 10.32 -4.86
CA GLY A 200 4.15 11.63 -4.82
C GLY A 200 3.83 12.41 -3.55
N PHE A 201 2.56 12.39 -3.13
CA PHE A 201 2.14 12.98 -1.85
C PHE A 201 2.88 12.35 -0.67
N ALA A 202 2.96 11.03 -0.60
CA ALA A 202 3.61 10.32 0.50
C ALA A 202 5.12 10.58 0.56
N GLU A 203 5.81 10.71 -0.59
CA GLU A 203 7.23 11.05 -0.66
C GLU A 203 7.51 12.45 -0.09
N ALA A 204 6.68 13.44 -0.44
CA ALA A 204 6.77 14.79 0.10
C ALA A 204 6.44 14.83 1.60
N LEU A 205 5.33 14.21 2.00
CA LEU A 205 4.91 14.15 3.41
C LEU A 205 5.97 13.50 4.29
N ASN A 206 6.67 12.47 3.81
CA ASN A 206 7.76 11.84 4.58
C ASN A 206 8.85 12.83 4.96
N MET A 207 9.17 13.80 4.10
CA MET A 207 10.14 14.86 4.41
C MET A 207 9.62 15.81 5.49
N GLU A 208 8.31 16.11 5.48
CA GLU A 208 7.67 17.03 6.41
C GLU A 208 7.51 16.46 7.83
N VAL A 209 7.37 15.11 7.96
CA VAL A 209 7.01 14.50 9.23
C VAL A 209 8.12 13.70 9.89
N ARG A 210 9.12 13.26 9.13
CA ARG A 210 10.18 12.34 9.62
C ARG A 210 10.95 12.90 10.81
N ASN A 211 11.27 14.20 10.78
CA ASN A 211 11.99 14.87 11.87
C ASN A 211 11.14 15.06 13.14
N HIS A 212 9.83 14.81 13.04
CA HIS A 212 8.91 14.79 14.17
C HIS A 212 8.65 13.37 14.70
N GLY A 213 9.49 12.38 14.32
CA GLY A 213 9.33 10.99 14.76
C GLY A 213 8.18 10.23 14.09
N VAL A 214 7.52 10.82 13.08
CA VAL A 214 6.45 10.19 12.32
C VAL A 214 7.02 9.49 11.10
N GLN A 215 6.59 8.26 10.87
CA GLN A 215 7.04 7.41 9.76
C GLN A 215 5.97 7.28 8.70
N VAL A 216 6.36 7.30 7.44
CA VAL A 216 5.46 7.09 6.30
C VAL A 216 5.83 5.78 5.60
N THR A 217 4.80 4.98 5.28
CA THR A 217 4.92 3.75 4.49
C THR A 217 3.94 3.81 3.32
N VAL A 218 4.42 3.52 2.13
CA VAL A 218 3.57 3.29 0.96
C VAL A 218 3.59 1.80 0.62
N ALA A 219 2.42 1.18 0.68
CA ALA A 219 2.23 -0.20 0.29
C ALA A 219 1.78 -0.28 -1.17
N TYR A 220 2.34 -1.21 -1.92
CA TYR A 220 2.06 -1.45 -3.33
C TYR A 220 1.60 -2.90 -3.51
N PRO A 221 0.37 -3.22 -3.08
CA PRO A 221 -0.16 -4.57 -3.24
C PRO A 221 -0.33 -4.93 -4.72
N PRO A 222 -0.08 -6.20 -5.08
CA PRO A 222 -0.52 -6.80 -6.33
C PRO A 222 -2.03 -7.06 -6.32
N ASP A 223 -2.56 -7.68 -7.39
CA ASP A 223 -3.94 -8.14 -7.42
C ASP A 223 -4.23 -9.00 -6.17
N THR A 224 -5.23 -8.58 -5.40
CA THR A 224 -5.56 -9.17 -4.10
C THR A 224 -7.02 -9.60 -4.09
N ASP A 225 -7.29 -10.83 -3.66
CA ASP A 225 -8.64 -11.42 -3.60
C ASP A 225 -9.52 -10.68 -2.59
N THR A 226 -10.23 -9.69 -3.07
CA THR A 226 -11.08 -8.80 -2.27
C THR A 226 -12.40 -8.54 -2.99
N PRO A 227 -13.45 -8.12 -2.26
CA PRO A 227 -14.69 -7.68 -2.91
C PRO A 227 -14.47 -6.52 -3.90
N GLY A 228 -13.50 -5.64 -3.66
CA GLY A 228 -13.12 -4.57 -4.57
C GLY A 228 -12.52 -5.09 -5.88
N PHE A 229 -11.64 -6.10 -5.79
CA PHE A 229 -11.08 -6.77 -6.96
C PHE A 229 -12.14 -7.50 -7.77
N ALA A 230 -13.08 -8.19 -7.10
CA ALA A 230 -14.20 -8.86 -7.77
C ALA A 230 -15.11 -7.87 -8.53
N GLU A 231 -15.28 -6.65 -8.01
CA GLU A 231 -16.02 -5.60 -8.70
C GLU A 231 -15.23 -5.04 -9.89
N GLU A 232 -13.93 -4.81 -9.73
CA GLU A 232 -13.01 -4.41 -10.80
C GLU A 232 -13.04 -5.39 -11.98
N GLU A 233 -13.03 -6.71 -11.70
CA GLU A 233 -13.04 -7.77 -12.70
C GLU A 233 -14.27 -7.71 -13.63
N LYS A 234 -15.39 -7.14 -13.22
CA LYS A 234 -16.60 -7.04 -14.05
C LYS A 234 -16.38 -6.18 -15.30
N SER A 235 -15.64 -5.08 -15.17
CA SER A 235 -15.38 -4.13 -16.27
C SER A 235 -13.98 -4.26 -16.88
N LYS A 236 -13.13 -5.15 -16.33
CA LYS A 236 -11.72 -5.26 -16.72
C LYS A 236 -11.58 -5.72 -18.19
N PRO A 237 -10.91 -4.93 -19.05
CA PRO A 237 -10.63 -5.33 -20.43
C PRO A 237 -9.81 -6.63 -20.52
N GLN A 238 -9.96 -7.36 -21.61
CA GLN A 238 -9.22 -8.62 -21.82
C GLN A 238 -7.71 -8.41 -21.80
N GLU A 239 -7.25 -7.30 -22.37
CA GLU A 239 -5.84 -6.92 -22.37
C GLU A 239 -5.30 -6.76 -20.94
N THR A 240 -6.06 -6.07 -20.09
CA THR A 240 -5.72 -5.87 -18.67
C THR A 240 -5.67 -7.19 -17.93
N ARG A 241 -6.65 -8.08 -18.14
CA ARG A 241 -6.69 -9.42 -17.52
C ARG A 241 -5.45 -10.24 -17.86
N LEU A 242 -5.07 -10.27 -19.15
CA LEU A 242 -3.89 -11.02 -19.60
C LEU A 242 -2.58 -10.46 -19.01
N ILE A 243 -2.48 -9.15 -18.82
CA ILE A 243 -1.33 -8.50 -18.18
C ILE A 243 -1.32 -8.83 -16.68
N SER A 244 -2.43 -8.68 -15.97
CA SER A 244 -2.55 -8.94 -14.54
C SER A 244 -2.28 -10.40 -14.15
N GLN A 245 -2.63 -11.36 -15.01
CA GLN A 245 -2.38 -12.79 -14.76
C GLN A 245 -0.90 -13.13 -14.55
N THR A 246 0.04 -12.27 -14.97
CA THR A 246 1.47 -12.50 -14.77
C THR A 246 1.91 -12.40 -13.32
N SER A 247 1.21 -11.62 -12.48
CA SER A 247 1.58 -11.35 -11.06
C SER A 247 0.87 -12.25 -10.04
N GLY A 248 -0.13 -13.03 -10.48
CA GLY A 248 -0.93 -13.91 -9.61
C GLY A 248 -1.88 -13.14 -8.68
N LEU A 249 -2.74 -13.90 -7.97
CA LEU A 249 -3.75 -13.39 -7.04
C LEU A 249 -3.32 -13.68 -5.60
N TRP A 250 -3.23 -12.65 -4.77
CA TRP A 250 -2.76 -12.73 -3.39
C TRP A 250 -3.93 -12.75 -2.39
N LYS A 251 -3.72 -13.40 -1.23
CA LYS A 251 -4.68 -13.35 -0.13
C LYS A 251 -4.58 -12.03 0.62
N PRO A 252 -5.70 -11.38 1.00
CA PRO A 252 -5.68 -10.11 1.72
C PRO A 252 -4.94 -10.17 3.07
N ASP A 253 -4.97 -11.31 3.76
CA ASP A 253 -4.27 -11.49 5.03
C ASP A 253 -2.74 -11.50 4.88
N GLU A 254 -2.23 -12.09 3.80
CA GLU A 254 -0.79 -12.09 3.50
C GLU A 254 -0.30 -10.67 3.20
N VAL A 255 -1.08 -9.94 2.39
CA VAL A 255 -0.81 -8.55 2.04
C VAL A 255 -0.87 -7.66 3.29
N ALA A 256 -1.93 -7.77 4.09
CA ALA A 256 -2.10 -7.00 5.32
C ALA A 256 -0.97 -7.25 6.33
N LYS A 257 -0.59 -8.50 6.55
CA LYS A 257 0.52 -8.88 7.42
C LYS A 257 1.83 -8.26 6.96
N ARG A 258 2.09 -8.24 5.65
CA ARG A 258 3.29 -7.63 5.07
C ARG A 258 3.29 -6.13 5.30
N ILE A 259 2.19 -5.43 4.98
CA ILE A 259 2.04 -3.98 5.15
C ILE A 259 2.30 -3.58 6.62
N LEU A 260 1.65 -4.26 7.56
CA LEU A 260 1.81 -3.95 8.98
C LEU A 260 3.25 -4.19 9.46
N ASN A 261 3.88 -5.30 9.03
CA ASN A 261 5.27 -5.60 9.36
C ASN A 261 6.24 -4.54 8.86
N ASP A 262 6.12 -4.16 7.59
CA ASP A 262 7.00 -3.19 6.95
C ASP A 262 6.83 -1.80 7.56
N SER A 263 5.59 -1.39 7.85
CA SER A 263 5.30 -0.13 8.53
C SER A 263 5.93 -0.08 9.94
N LEU A 264 5.77 -1.13 10.74
CA LEU A 264 6.37 -1.21 12.07
C LEU A 264 7.90 -1.26 12.05
N ALA A 265 8.48 -1.82 10.97
CA ALA A 265 9.92 -1.81 10.75
C ALA A 265 10.44 -0.45 10.26
N GLY A 266 9.55 0.49 9.92
CA GLY A 266 9.87 1.82 9.42
C GLY A 266 10.28 1.82 7.94
N TYR A 267 9.81 0.85 7.15
CA TYR A 267 10.09 0.84 5.72
C TYR A 267 9.15 1.80 4.99
N PHE A 268 9.73 2.66 4.15
CA PHE A 268 8.94 3.56 3.31
C PHE A 268 8.18 2.79 2.24
N THR A 269 8.79 1.78 1.63
CA THR A 269 8.20 0.96 0.56
C THR A 269 7.86 -0.43 1.08
N SER A 270 6.60 -0.86 0.91
CA SER A 270 6.12 -2.20 1.21
C SER A 270 5.57 -2.86 -0.05
N THR A 271 6.11 -4.01 -0.42
CA THR A 271 5.74 -4.77 -1.63
C THR A 271 5.59 -6.25 -1.34
N ASN A 272 4.85 -6.95 -2.18
CA ASN A 272 4.65 -8.39 -2.12
C ASN A 272 5.29 -9.06 -3.34
N GLY A 273 5.89 -10.24 -3.14
CA GLY A 273 6.39 -11.08 -4.22
C GLY A 273 7.61 -10.53 -4.98
N MET A 274 7.94 -11.22 -6.07
CA MET A 274 9.09 -10.88 -6.92
C MET A 274 8.76 -9.68 -7.83
N ASP A 275 7.51 -9.58 -8.31
CA ASP A 275 7.09 -8.48 -9.18
C ASP A 275 7.14 -7.15 -8.44
N GLY A 276 6.60 -7.11 -7.21
CA GLY A 276 6.70 -5.93 -6.35
C GLY A 276 8.15 -5.55 -6.04
N PHE A 277 9.03 -6.53 -5.82
CA PHE A 277 10.47 -6.28 -5.63
C PHE A 277 11.12 -5.71 -6.89
N LEU A 278 10.84 -6.28 -8.06
CA LEU A 278 11.35 -5.81 -9.35
C LEU A 278 10.87 -4.39 -9.64
N LEU A 279 9.56 -4.15 -9.55
CA LEU A 279 8.97 -2.84 -9.84
C LEU A 279 9.47 -1.76 -8.87
N SER A 280 9.52 -2.05 -7.56
CA SER A 280 10.03 -1.08 -6.58
C SER A 280 11.52 -0.79 -6.74
N THR A 281 12.31 -1.75 -7.23
CA THR A 281 13.72 -1.54 -7.56
C THR A 281 13.87 -0.65 -8.79
N LEU A 282 13.15 -0.94 -9.87
CA LEU A 282 13.19 -0.14 -11.11
C LEU A 282 12.70 1.29 -10.93
N CYS A 283 11.67 1.45 -10.11
CA CYS A 283 11.00 2.73 -9.89
C CYS A 283 11.47 3.42 -8.60
N ALA A 284 12.57 2.99 -8.01
CA ALA A 284 13.11 3.59 -6.78
C ALA A 284 13.36 5.10 -6.94
N GLY A 285 14.08 5.51 -8.00
CA GLY A 285 14.32 6.93 -8.28
C GLY A 285 14.86 7.67 -7.06
N MET A 286 14.14 8.72 -6.64
CA MET A 286 14.41 9.52 -5.43
C MET A 286 13.54 9.12 -4.23
N SER A 287 12.81 8.01 -4.31
CA SER A 287 12.02 7.54 -3.16
C SER A 287 12.88 7.27 -1.93
N PRO A 288 12.39 7.55 -0.72
CA PRO A 288 13.15 7.36 0.50
C PRO A 288 13.62 5.91 0.70
N SER A 289 14.91 5.71 0.87
CA SER A 289 15.48 4.42 1.26
C SER A 289 15.66 4.35 2.77
N THR A 290 15.00 3.40 3.41
CA THR A 290 15.04 3.20 4.87
C THR A 290 15.85 1.97 5.28
N ASN A 291 16.36 1.22 4.29
CA ASN A 291 17.12 -0.01 4.51
C ASN A 291 18.36 -0.05 3.62
N VAL A 292 19.54 0.03 4.24
CA VAL A 292 20.83 0.06 3.52
C VAL A 292 21.07 -1.22 2.69
N ALA A 293 20.69 -2.40 3.21
CA ALA A 293 20.83 -3.65 2.45
C ALA A 293 19.97 -3.64 1.19
N TYR A 294 18.74 -3.10 1.28
CA TYR A 294 17.85 -2.97 0.14
C TYR A 294 18.37 -1.94 -0.86
N LEU A 295 18.91 -0.82 -0.38
CA LEU A 295 19.56 0.19 -1.23
C LEU A 295 20.71 -0.41 -2.05
N LEU A 296 21.58 -1.20 -1.42
CA LEU A 296 22.67 -1.88 -2.13
C LEU A 296 22.16 -2.83 -3.21
N LEU A 297 21.12 -3.63 -2.89
CA LEU A 297 20.48 -4.49 -3.90
C LEU A 297 19.89 -3.69 -5.07
N GLN A 298 19.24 -2.57 -4.80
CA GLN A 298 18.69 -1.68 -5.84
C GLN A 298 19.79 -1.18 -6.78
N VAL A 299 20.91 -0.70 -6.23
CA VAL A 299 22.05 -0.21 -7.03
C VAL A 299 22.57 -1.27 -8.00
N PHE A 300 22.69 -2.53 -7.56
CA PHE A 300 23.20 -3.62 -8.41
C PHE A 300 22.15 -4.18 -9.37
N LEU A 301 20.89 -4.22 -8.99
CA LEU A 301 19.85 -4.90 -9.76
C LEU A 301 19.07 -3.99 -10.72
N MET A 302 19.14 -2.68 -10.53
CA MET A 302 18.38 -1.73 -11.38
C MET A 302 18.70 -1.87 -12.86
N GLY A 303 19.96 -2.00 -13.24
CA GLY A 303 20.39 -2.18 -14.64
C GLY A 303 19.84 -3.48 -15.25
N PRO A 304 20.12 -4.66 -14.67
CA PRO A 304 19.56 -5.94 -15.12
C PRO A 304 18.02 -5.93 -15.17
N PHE A 305 17.36 -5.39 -14.16
CA PHE A 305 15.90 -5.32 -14.13
C PHE A 305 15.33 -4.38 -15.21
N ARG A 306 16.07 -3.34 -15.61
CA ARG A 306 15.65 -2.48 -16.72
C ARG A 306 15.56 -3.26 -18.04
N ILE A 307 16.47 -4.19 -18.29
CA ILE A 307 16.41 -5.08 -19.46
C ILE A 307 15.16 -5.95 -19.39
N VAL A 308 14.93 -6.61 -18.23
CA VAL A 308 13.76 -7.44 -18.01
C VAL A 308 12.47 -6.63 -18.22
N SER A 309 12.39 -5.39 -17.69
CA SER A 309 11.20 -4.55 -17.85
C SER A 309 10.96 -4.15 -19.33
N ALA A 310 12.01 -3.94 -20.11
CA ALA A 310 11.86 -3.67 -21.54
C ALA A 310 11.26 -4.88 -22.28
N MET A 311 11.67 -6.11 -21.91
CA MET A 311 11.07 -7.34 -22.45
C MET A 311 9.60 -7.46 -22.06
N TYR A 312 9.22 -7.16 -20.81
CA TYR A 312 7.82 -7.13 -20.37
C TYR A 312 7.00 -6.10 -21.16
N GLN A 313 7.53 -4.90 -21.40
CA GLN A 313 6.85 -3.86 -22.20
C GLN A 313 6.60 -4.33 -23.64
N LEU A 314 7.57 -4.97 -24.27
CA LEU A 314 7.41 -5.56 -25.61
C LEU A 314 6.36 -6.68 -25.61
N TYR A 315 6.37 -7.53 -24.61
CA TYR A 315 5.38 -8.58 -24.42
C TYR A 315 3.95 -8.01 -24.23
N PHE A 316 3.78 -6.98 -23.41
CA PHE A 316 2.49 -6.33 -23.20
C PHE A 316 1.98 -5.67 -24.50
N GLN A 317 2.84 -4.99 -25.25
CA GLN A 317 2.47 -4.44 -26.56
C GLN A 317 2.04 -5.53 -27.55
N TRP A 318 2.74 -6.66 -27.54
CA TRP A 318 2.36 -7.81 -28.36
C TRP A 318 0.98 -8.39 -27.96
N LEU A 319 0.71 -8.53 -26.67
CA LEU A 319 -0.59 -8.96 -26.15
C LEU A 319 -1.73 -8.03 -26.60
N ILE A 320 -1.54 -6.72 -26.41
CA ILE A 320 -2.52 -5.71 -26.81
C ILE A 320 -2.81 -5.78 -28.30
N LYS A 321 -1.75 -5.88 -29.13
CA LYS A 321 -1.89 -6.02 -30.58
C LYS A 321 -2.64 -7.30 -30.97
N LYS A 322 -2.36 -8.41 -30.31
CA LYS A 322 -3.06 -9.69 -30.52
C LYS A 322 -4.55 -9.58 -30.19
N CYS A 323 -4.92 -8.97 -29.08
CA CYS A 323 -6.31 -8.73 -28.71
C CYS A 323 -7.01 -7.81 -29.73
N LEU A 324 -6.37 -6.74 -30.19
CA LEU A 324 -6.91 -5.84 -31.21
C LEU A 324 -7.21 -6.57 -32.52
N ILE A 325 -6.29 -7.41 -33.00
CA ILE A 325 -6.47 -8.20 -34.22
C ILE A 325 -7.65 -9.16 -34.06
N ALA A 326 -7.78 -9.84 -32.91
CA ALA A 326 -8.89 -10.74 -32.64
C ALA A 326 -10.24 -10.01 -32.65
N LYS A 327 -10.35 -8.86 -31.99
CA LYS A 327 -11.56 -8.00 -32.00
C LYS A 327 -11.95 -7.54 -33.41
N ASN A 328 -10.96 -7.16 -34.23
CA ASN A 328 -11.21 -6.71 -35.62
C ASN A 328 -11.65 -7.85 -36.53
N LYS A 329 -11.21 -9.09 -36.29
CA LYS A 329 -11.70 -10.27 -37.06
C LYS A 329 -13.16 -10.58 -36.72
N LEU A 330 -13.53 -10.53 -35.45
CA LEU A 330 -14.93 -10.74 -35.02
C LEU A 330 -15.89 -9.73 -35.66
N LYS A 331 -15.53 -8.43 -35.65
CA LYS A 331 -16.32 -7.35 -36.27
C LYS A 331 -16.46 -7.46 -37.79
N LYS A 332 -15.62 -8.22 -38.46
CA LYS A 332 -15.70 -8.45 -39.92
C LYS A 332 -16.52 -9.70 -40.26
N SER A 333 -16.79 -10.54 -39.28
CA SER A 333 -17.61 -11.77 -39.44
C SER A 333 -19.08 -11.57 -39.06
N GLU A 334 -19.39 -10.44 -38.44
CA GLU A 334 -20.75 -9.93 -38.24
C GLU A 334 -21.19 -9.03 -39.41
#